data_28345e896055aa047b0932b1c5299768
#
_entry.id   28345e896055aa047b0932b1c5299768
#
_cell.length_a   1.000
_cell.length_b   1.000
_cell.length_c   1.000
_cell.angle_alpha   90.00
_cell.angle_beta   90.00
_cell.angle_gamma   90.00
#
_symmetry.space_group_name_H-M   'P 1'
#
loop_
_entity.id
_entity.type
_entity.pdbx_description
1 polymer ?
#
loop_
_entity_poly.entity_id
_entity_poly.type
_entity_poly.pdbx_seq_one_letter_code
_entity_poly.pdbx_strand_id
1 'polypeptide(L)'
;MNIQEAKTEICNTLRAYLAKDENGYYTYPLIRQRPLLLIGPPGIGKTAIMEQAAAECGVGLVAYTITHHTRQSAIGLPEIVKRNYGGKGMMVTDYTMSEIVASVYDCMENTGRKEGILFIDEINCVSETLAPAMLALLQNKTFGSHKIPEGWILVAAGNPPEYNKSVREFDIVTLDRVRKLTIEPDCDIWLKYAGQQKVHQAIISYLSVKKNNFYAVENTVDGKFFVTARGWEDLSRLLQSYEKLGIGISEELVEEFLQKEETARDFAGFYQLYTKYGEDYEIPSILSGNLSRENLALKEKMAADGAFEERFAVVNLILGALREKAEEYGQADHQLEVLYEMLLHLRTQVRKNAEEEKLGISLLEEFVQEQENSLQIKVKMELISVREQKYQETAIRRLREYILTAKKEHVRSAENGFKRISKCFEKEAVCRKDMIQKLQGELQNAFSFIKESFGENQEMLLFVTGITADKLMTSFIAGNGCPAYFEHSEMLLYNKEENELRKACLEAVHDGLQEE
;
A
#
# COMPACT_ATOMS: atom_id res chain seq x y z
N MET A 1 11.37 -13.47 11.10
CA MET A 1 10.00 -12.92 11.03
C MET A 1 9.70 -12.42 9.62
N ASN A 2 8.43 -12.42 9.22
CA ASN A 2 8.04 -11.84 7.93
C ASN A 2 7.88 -10.31 8.02
N ILE A 3 7.69 -9.65 6.87
CA ILE A 3 7.62 -8.19 6.77
C ILE A 3 6.39 -7.60 7.49
N GLN A 4 5.26 -8.31 7.56
CA GLN A 4 4.05 -7.86 8.25
C GLN A 4 4.21 -7.92 9.78
N GLU A 5 4.86 -8.96 10.29
CA GLU A 5 5.22 -9.07 11.71
C GLU A 5 6.18 -7.96 12.11
N ALA A 6 7.17 -7.66 11.26
CA ALA A 6 8.11 -6.56 11.48
C ALA A 6 7.38 -5.20 11.54
N LYS A 7 6.44 -4.95 10.62
CA LYS A 7 5.59 -3.74 10.65
C LYS A 7 4.81 -3.63 11.96
N THR A 8 4.17 -4.73 12.38
CA THR A 8 3.40 -4.77 13.62
C THR A 8 4.27 -4.45 14.83
N GLU A 9 5.48 -5.02 14.89
CA GLU A 9 6.42 -4.76 15.99
C GLU A 9 6.93 -3.32 16.00
N ILE A 10 7.12 -2.70 14.82
CA ILE A 10 7.45 -1.28 14.70
C ILE A 10 6.31 -0.42 15.25
N CYS A 11 5.06 -0.68 14.84
CA CYS A 11 3.89 0.04 15.35
C CYS A 11 3.73 -0.12 16.86
N ASN A 12 3.92 -1.32 17.41
CA ASN A 12 3.88 -1.57 18.85
C ASN A 12 4.99 -0.82 19.59
N THR A 13 6.19 -0.78 19.03
CA THR A 13 7.32 -0.02 19.58
C THR A 13 7.03 1.47 19.59
N LEU A 14 6.48 2.02 18.49
CA LEU A 14 6.04 3.42 18.40
C LEU A 14 5.04 3.74 19.51
N ARG A 15 3.97 2.94 19.63
CA ARG A 15 2.94 3.14 20.66
C ARG A 15 3.54 3.09 22.08
N ALA A 16 4.43 2.13 22.34
CA ALA A 16 5.07 2.00 23.66
C ALA A 16 6.03 3.15 23.99
N TYR A 17 6.84 3.58 23.01
CA TYR A 17 7.85 4.62 23.24
C TYR A 17 7.28 6.02 23.26
N LEU A 18 6.14 6.25 22.60
CA LEU A 18 5.45 7.53 22.51
C LEU A 18 4.29 7.64 23.53
N ALA A 19 4.03 6.60 24.32
CA ALA A 19 3.01 6.66 25.37
C ALA A 19 3.36 7.74 26.40
N LYS A 20 2.35 8.57 26.75
CA LYS A 20 2.49 9.68 27.71
C LYS A 20 1.63 9.44 28.96
N ASP A 21 2.10 9.98 30.07
CA ASP A 21 1.35 10.03 31.30
C ASP A 21 0.29 11.17 31.28
N GLU A 22 -0.47 11.30 32.37
CA GLU A 22 -1.50 12.33 32.53
C GLU A 22 -0.94 13.77 32.46
N ASN A 23 0.36 13.95 32.68
CA ASN A 23 1.06 15.24 32.64
C ASN A 23 1.68 15.52 31.26
N GLY A 24 1.57 14.58 30.30
CA GLY A 24 2.10 14.71 28.94
C GLY A 24 3.58 14.30 28.80
N TYR A 25 4.20 13.69 29.81
CA TYR A 25 5.56 13.17 29.74
C TYR A 25 5.57 11.74 29.21
N TYR A 26 6.63 11.38 28.45
CA TYR A 26 6.80 10.02 27.97
C TYR A 26 6.99 9.05 29.12
N THR A 27 6.14 8.02 29.19
CA THR A 27 6.20 6.98 30.25
C THR A 27 7.41 6.08 30.11
N TYR A 28 7.87 5.84 28.87
CA TYR A 28 9.07 5.05 28.61
C TYR A 28 10.31 5.96 28.62
N PRO A 29 11.30 5.71 29.49
CA PRO A 29 12.47 6.59 29.60
C PRO A 29 13.23 6.73 28.27
N LEU A 30 13.45 7.94 27.79
CA LEU A 30 14.10 8.22 26.50
C LEU A 30 15.48 7.58 26.37
N ILE A 31 16.26 7.57 27.46
CA ILE A 31 17.59 6.94 27.50
C ILE A 31 17.55 5.41 27.36
N ARG A 32 16.38 4.80 27.60
CA ARG A 32 16.16 3.36 27.50
C ARG A 32 15.53 2.95 26.17
N GLN A 33 15.14 3.89 25.34
CA GLN A 33 14.57 3.62 24.00
C GLN A 33 15.66 3.12 23.07
N ARG A 34 15.75 1.80 22.88
CA ARG A 34 16.70 1.19 21.97
C ARG A 34 16.23 1.39 20.52
N PRO A 35 17.09 1.84 19.59
CA PRO A 35 16.79 1.87 18.17
C PRO A 35 16.42 0.48 17.65
N LEU A 36 15.51 0.45 16.64
CA LEU A 36 15.21 -0.77 15.91
C LEU A 36 16.25 -0.94 14.79
N LEU A 37 16.74 -2.16 14.61
CA LEU A 37 17.66 -2.53 13.53
C LEU A 37 17.04 -3.66 12.69
N LEU A 38 16.60 -3.35 11.49
CA LEU A 38 16.01 -4.28 10.55
C LEU A 38 17.11 -4.88 9.67
N ILE A 39 17.32 -6.17 9.80
CA ILE A 39 18.27 -6.91 8.95
C ILE A 39 17.48 -7.89 8.09
N GLY A 40 17.62 -7.77 6.79
CA GLY A 40 16.93 -8.66 5.84
C GLY A 40 17.39 -8.44 4.41
N PRO A 41 17.07 -9.37 3.51
CA PRO A 41 17.50 -9.34 2.12
C PRO A 41 17.05 -8.06 1.38
N PRO A 42 17.70 -7.67 0.28
CA PRO A 42 17.30 -6.52 -0.53
C PRO A 42 15.95 -6.76 -1.22
N GLY A 43 15.20 -5.69 -1.48
CA GLY A 43 13.96 -5.74 -2.27
C GLY A 43 12.74 -6.37 -1.58
N ILE A 44 12.76 -6.62 -0.26
CA ILE A 44 11.63 -7.19 0.51
C ILE A 44 10.66 -6.15 1.08
N GLY A 45 10.89 -4.85 0.84
CA GLY A 45 9.98 -3.78 1.28
C GLY A 45 10.30 -3.14 2.63
N LYS A 46 11.55 -3.22 3.14
CA LYS A 46 11.94 -2.60 4.42
C LYS A 46 11.61 -1.11 4.52
N THR A 47 11.83 -0.35 3.44
CA THR A 47 11.51 1.08 3.38
C THR A 47 10.00 1.32 3.32
N ALA A 48 9.29 0.52 2.52
CA ALA A 48 7.83 0.64 2.36
C ALA A 48 7.05 0.43 3.67
N ILE A 49 7.51 -0.46 4.56
CA ILE A 49 6.84 -0.66 5.86
C ILE A 49 7.02 0.53 6.81
N MET A 50 8.06 1.35 6.63
CA MET A 50 8.23 2.59 7.41
C MET A 50 7.15 3.61 7.06
N GLU A 51 6.88 3.81 5.77
CA GLU A 51 5.80 4.68 5.31
C GLU A 51 4.44 4.22 5.83
N GLN A 52 4.18 2.91 5.74
CA GLN A 52 2.95 2.32 6.24
C GLN A 52 2.80 2.45 7.76
N ALA A 53 3.87 2.19 8.53
CA ALA A 53 3.86 2.30 9.98
C ALA A 53 3.69 3.75 10.44
N ALA A 54 4.35 4.72 9.78
CA ALA A 54 4.20 6.14 10.07
C ALA A 54 2.77 6.62 9.79
N ALA A 55 2.18 6.20 8.67
CA ALA A 55 0.80 6.52 8.32
C ALA A 55 -0.21 5.91 9.30
N GLU A 56 -0.03 4.63 9.68
CA GLU A 56 -0.92 3.92 10.62
C GLU A 56 -0.87 4.52 12.03
N CYS A 57 0.32 4.92 12.48
CA CYS A 57 0.51 5.54 13.80
C CYS A 57 0.28 7.06 13.81
N GLY A 58 0.08 7.69 12.65
CA GLY A 58 -0.16 9.13 12.53
C GLY A 58 1.06 10.00 12.87
N VAL A 59 2.29 9.45 12.75
CA VAL A 59 3.55 10.13 13.09
C VAL A 59 4.30 10.62 11.83
N GLY A 60 5.30 11.49 12.02
CA GLY A 60 6.17 11.94 10.93
C GLY A 60 7.13 10.83 10.48
N LEU A 61 7.63 10.92 9.25
CA LEU A 61 8.68 10.05 8.71
C LEU A 61 9.75 10.89 8.02
N VAL A 62 10.99 10.67 8.43
CA VAL A 62 12.19 11.15 7.73
C VAL A 62 13.01 9.93 7.36
N ALA A 63 13.22 9.70 6.07
CA ALA A 63 13.97 8.56 5.55
C ALA A 63 15.25 9.01 4.87
N TYR A 64 16.35 8.40 5.25
CA TYR A 64 17.68 8.69 4.72
C TYR A 64 18.40 7.42 4.27
N THR A 65 18.93 7.42 3.05
CA THR A 65 19.89 6.40 2.59
C THR A 65 21.30 6.91 2.85
N ILE A 66 21.99 6.31 3.81
CA ILE A 66 23.26 6.85 4.33
C ILE A 66 24.44 6.71 3.40
N THR A 67 24.39 5.81 2.42
CA THR A 67 25.47 5.54 1.45
C THR A 67 25.83 6.75 0.56
N HIS A 68 24.89 7.67 0.40
CA HIS A 68 25.10 8.90 -0.39
C HIS A 68 25.74 10.03 0.42
N HIS A 69 25.94 9.84 1.74
CA HIS A 69 26.47 10.88 2.62
C HIS A 69 27.96 10.72 2.88
N THR A 70 28.67 11.85 2.85
CA THR A 70 30.02 11.95 3.38
C THR A 70 29.98 12.19 4.88
N ARG A 71 31.12 12.00 5.57
CA ARG A 71 31.21 12.33 6.99
C ARG A 71 30.82 13.80 7.27
N GLN A 72 31.18 14.72 6.38
CA GLN A 72 30.90 16.14 6.54
C GLN A 72 29.41 16.47 6.39
N SER A 73 28.72 15.90 5.42
CA SER A 73 27.27 16.12 5.27
C SER A 73 26.46 15.45 6.39
N ALA A 74 26.93 14.31 6.88
CA ALA A 74 26.21 13.58 7.95
C ALA A 74 26.42 14.20 9.33
N ILE A 75 27.64 14.65 9.69
CA ILE A 75 27.96 15.17 11.03
C ILE A 75 27.82 16.69 11.11
N GLY A 76 27.94 17.39 10.01
CA GLY A 76 28.07 18.84 9.90
C GLY A 76 29.51 19.28 9.67
N LEU A 77 29.69 20.54 9.29
CA LEU A 77 31.00 21.17 9.07
C LEU A 77 31.56 21.74 10.37
N PRO A 78 32.85 21.61 10.65
CA PRO A 78 33.46 22.26 11.79
C PRO A 78 33.46 23.78 11.62
N GLU A 79 32.99 24.50 12.61
CA GLU A 79 32.96 25.93 12.70
C GLU A 79 33.73 26.40 13.95
N ILE A 80 34.51 27.46 13.83
CA ILE A 80 35.24 28.03 14.95
C ILE A 80 34.39 29.10 15.62
N VAL A 81 33.90 28.82 16.83
CA VAL A 81 33.07 29.73 17.62
C VAL A 81 33.83 30.21 18.86
N LYS A 82 33.58 31.46 19.27
CA LYS A 82 34.14 32.02 20.50
C LYS A 82 33.19 31.74 21.65
N ARG A 83 33.67 30.95 22.65
CA ARG A 83 32.89 30.67 23.89
C ARG A 83 33.61 31.24 25.11
N ASN A 84 32.87 31.69 26.12
CA ASN A 84 33.40 32.21 27.36
C ASN A 84 33.43 31.09 28.41
N TYR A 85 34.63 30.79 28.92
CA TYR A 85 34.86 29.85 30.00
C TYR A 85 35.60 30.56 31.15
N GLY A 86 34.95 30.65 32.32
CA GLY A 86 35.54 31.29 33.49
C GLY A 86 35.94 32.76 33.26
N GLY A 87 35.19 33.52 32.45
CA GLY A 87 35.48 34.91 32.10
C GLY A 87 36.50 35.11 30.99
N LYS A 88 37.08 34.03 30.42
CA LYS A 88 38.04 34.11 29.28
C LYS A 88 37.38 33.61 28.03
N GLY A 89 37.47 34.42 26.96
CA GLY A 89 37.01 34.04 25.60
C GLY A 89 38.00 33.04 25.00
N MET A 90 37.57 31.81 24.74
CA MET A 90 38.34 30.77 24.07
C MET A 90 37.70 30.45 22.71
N MET A 91 38.55 30.13 21.71
CA MET A 91 38.06 29.62 20.43
C MET A 91 37.84 28.10 20.56
N VAL A 92 36.67 27.67 20.21
CA VAL A 92 36.24 26.25 20.32
C VAL A 92 35.73 25.81 18.94
N THR A 93 36.04 24.59 18.56
CA THR A 93 35.41 23.97 17.38
C THR A 93 34.04 23.48 17.75
N ASP A 94 33.04 23.97 17.05
CA ASP A 94 31.65 23.47 17.06
C ASP A 94 31.34 22.86 15.70
N TYR A 95 30.19 22.22 15.54
CA TYR A 95 29.76 21.66 14.27
C TYR A 95 28.41 22.28 13.87
N THR A 96 28.26 22.61 12.58
CA THR A 96 26.95 22.98 12.04
C THR A 96 25.99 21.81 12.20
N MET A 97 24.68 22.10 12.22
CA MET A 97 23.68 21.04 12.31
C MET A 97 23.79 20.08 11.13
N SER A 98 23.75 18.79 11.42
CA SER A 98 23.67 17.73 10.43
C SER A 98 22.40 17.86 9.57
N GLU A 99 22.52 17.62 8.28
CA GLU A 99 21.37 17.59 7.35
C GLU A 99 20.30 16.58 7.82
N ILE A 100 20.72 15.45 8.36
CA ILE A 100 19.81 14.41 8.88
C ILE A 100 18.99 14.94 10.07
N VAL A 101 19.63 15.65 10.99
CA VAL A 101 18.93 16.24 12.14
C VAL A 101 18.08 17.44 11.70
N ALA A 102 18.57 18.26 10.77
CA ALA A 102 17.83 19.39 10.22
C ALA A 102 16.52 18.93 9.55
N SER A 103 16.57 17.87 8.76
CA SER A 103 15.36 17.31 8.10
C SER A 103 14.30 16.80 9.08
N VAL A 104 14.70 16.39 10.29
CA VAL A 104 13.74 16.07 11.34
C VAL A 104 13.00 17.33 11.79
N TYR A 105 13.72 18.44 12.01
CA TYR A 105 13.11 19.73 12.36
C TYR A 105 12.25 20.27 11.24
N ASP A 106 12.71 20.19 9.99
CA ASP A 106 11.93 20.61 8.81
C ASP A 106 10.62 19.82 8.69
N CYS A 107 10.67 18.49 8.94
CA CYS A 107 9.47 17.66 8.97
C CYS A 107 8.51 18.11 10.08
N MET A 108 9.02 18.43 11.27
CA MET A 108 8.20 18.92 12.39
C MET A 108 7.54 20.25 12.05
N GLU A 109 8.26 21.18 11.44
CA GLU A 109 7.74 22.51 11.06
C GLU A 109 6.71 22.40 9.93
N ASN A 110 7.02 21.63 8.88
CA ASN A 110 6.15 21.51 7.71
C ASN A 110 4.85 20.74 7.99
N THR A 111 4.92 19.68 8.82
CA THR A 111 3.76 18.80 9.08
C THR A 111 3.03 19.10 10.38
N GLY A 112 3.62 19.90 11.29
CA GLY A 112 3.13 20.13 12.64
C GLY A 112 3.23 18.91 13.57
N ARG A 113 3.81 17.79 13.11
CA ARG A 113 3.94 16.54 13.87
C ARG A 113 5.19 16.60 14.73
N LYS A 114 5.02 16.52 16.05
CA LYS A 114 6.13 16.53 17.02
C LYS A 114 6.77 15.16 17.21
N GLU A 115 6.14 14.10 16.75
CA GLU A 115 6.55 12.71 16.91
C GLU A 115 6.75 12.06 15.54
N GLY A 116 7.77 11.17 15.45
CA GLY A 116 8.11 10.59 14.15
C GLY A 116 9.09 9.42 14.20
N ILE A 117 9.36 8.91 13.03
CA ILE A 117 10.39 7.91 12.74
C ILE A 117 11.52 8.61 11.98
N LEU A 118 12.75 8.50 12.49
CA LEU A 118 13.95 8.74 11.70
C LEU A 118 14.46 7.39 11.20
N PHE A 119 14.27 7.14 9.91
CA PHE A 119 14.67 5.89 9.26
C PHE A 119 16.00 6.06 8.52
N ILE A 120 17.01 5.26 8.87
CA ILE A 120 18.31 5.24 8.24
C ILE A 120 18.47 3.93 7.47
N ASP A 121 18.42 4.00 6.15
CA ASP A 121 18.61 2.83 5.29
C ASP A 121 20.08 2.59 4.97
N GLU A 122 20.43 1.33 4.70
CA GLU A 122 21.78 0.84 4.35
C GLU A 122 22.85 1.17 5.41
N ILE A 123 22.49 1.18 6.69
CA ILE A 123 23.37 1.62 7.79
C ILE A 123 24.68 0.83 7.91
N ASN A 124 24.73 -0.38 7.39
CA ASN A 124 25.93 -1.24 7.42
C ASN A 124 26.75 -1.20 6.12
N CYS A 125 26.35 -0.34 5.16
CA CYS A 125 27.10 -0.10 3.92
C CYS A 125 27.89 1.23 3.94
N VAL A 126 28.00 1.87 5.09
CA VAL A 126 28.66 3.16 5.25
C VAL A 126 30.19 3.06 5.13
N SER A 127 30.82 4.17 4.71
CA SER A 127 32.29 4.28 4.67
C SER A 127 32.92 4.10 6.06
N GLU A 128 34.19 3.70 6.10
CA GLU A 128 34.96 3.53 7.37
C GLU A 128 34.99 4.81 8.20
N THR A 129 35.05 5.94 7.55
CA THR A 129 35.12 7.24 8.22
C THR A 129 33.78 7.67 8.83
N LEU A 130 32.65 7.17 8.30
CA LEU A 130 31.32 7.51 8.77
C LEU A 130 30.78 6.48 9.79
N ALA A 131 31.23 5.22 9.74
CA ALA A 131 30.75 4.16 10.60
C ALA A 131 30.76 4.51 12.11
N PRO A 132 31.82 5.12 12.69
CA PRO A 132 31.83 5.52 14.11
C PRO A 132 30.73 6.53 14.47
N ALA A 133 30.39 7.44 13.54
CA ALA A 133 29.34 8.43 13.77
C ALA A 133 27.95 7.79 13.71
N MET A 134 27.75 6.80 12.83
CA MET A 134 26.51 6.02 12.78
C MET A 134 26.31 5.19 14.04
N LEU A 135 27.38 4.58 14.58
CA LEU A 135 27.33 3.87 15.84
C LEU A 135 26.98 4.82 16.99
N ALA A 136 27.58 6.02 17.03
CA ALA A 136 27.25 7.04 18.01
C ALA A 136 25.80 7.49 17.93
N LEU A 137 25.25 7.61 16.72
CA LEU A 137 23.84 7.91 16.49
C LEU A 137 22.94 6.81 17.07
N LEU A 138 23.22 5.54 16.76
CA LEU A 138 22.47 4.40 17.30
C LEU A 138 22.52 4.34 18.83
N GLN A 139 23.67 4.67 19.43
CA GLN A 139 23.89 4.58 20.85
C GLN A 139 23.30 5.75 21.63
N ASN A 140 23.51 6.97 21.15
CA ASN A 140 23.29 8.20 21.89
C ASN A 140 22.18 9.08 21.32
N LYS A 141 21.62 8.72 20.15
CA LYS A 141 20.70 9.54 19.36
C LYS A 141 21.25 10.94 19.08
N THR A 142 22.56 11.03 18.80
CA THR A 142 23.26 12.30 18.53
C THR A 142 24.12 12.21 17.29
N PHE A 143 24.13 13.28 16.51
CA PHE A 143 25.10 13.54 15.46
C PHE A 143 25.95 14.73 15.85
N GLY A 144 27.25 14.53 15.99
CA GLY A 144 28.13 15.57 16.53
C GLY A 144 27.64 16.10 17.88
N SER A 145 27.36 17.40 17.95
CA SER A 145 26.80 18.08 19.13
C SER A 145 25.27 18.10 19.17
N HIS A 146 24.60 17.69 18.09
CA HIS A 146 23.16 17.83 17.93
C HIS A 146 22.41 16.54 18.26
N LYS A 147 21.39 16.64 19.10
CA LYS A 147 20.52 15.53 19.47
C LYS A 147 19.31 15.46 18.54
N ILE A 148 18.86 14.24 18.28
CA ILE A 148 17.54 14.02 17.66
C ILE A 148 16.47 14.50 18.64
N PRO A 149 15.43 15.25 18.19
CA PRO A 149 14.35 15.72 19.03
C PRO A 149 13.64 14.58 19.78
N GLU A 150 13.17 14.89 20.98
CA GLU A 150 12.32 13.97 21.74
C GLU A 150 11.05 13.64 20.96
N GLY A 151 10.56 12.40 21.07
CA GLY A 151 9.43 11.93 20.29
C GLY A 151 9.83 11.33 18.92
N TRP A 152 11.11 11.42 18.52
CA TRP A 152 11.59 10.77 17.30
C TRP A 152 12.30 9.46 17.61
N ILE A 153 11.80 8.39 16.99
CA ILE A 153 12.30 7.03 17.18
C ILE A 153 13.22 6.68 16.03
N LEU A 154 14.43 6.19 16.37
CA LEU A 154 15.41 5.79 15.39
C LEU A 154 15.15 4.35 14.94
N VAL A 155 14.99 4.16 13.64
CA VAL A 155 14.91 2.86 12.98
C VAL A 155 15.99 2.80 11.92
N ALA A 156 16.80 1.76 11.93
CA ALA A 156 17.84 1.54 10.94
C ALA A 156 17.57 0.25 10.15
N ALA A 157 17.98 0.21 8.88
CA ALA A 157 17.92 -0.99 8.08
C ALA A 157 19.27 -1.31 7.46
N GLY A 158 19.52 -2.59 7.26
CA GLY A 158 20.71 -3.09 6.59
C GLY A 158 20.44 -4.42 5.88
N ASN A 159 21.37 -4.80 5.03
CA ASN A 159 21.34 -6.09 4.35
C ASN A 159 22.33 -7.05 5.03
N PRO A 160 22.06 -8.37 5.04
CA PRO A 160 23.05 -9.36 5.46
C PRO A 160 24.29 -9.36 4.54
N PRO A 161 25.47 -9.77 5.04
CA PRO A 161 26.74 -9.78 4.28
C PRO A 161 26.71 -10.63 3.01
N GLU A 162 25.86 -11.64 2.97
CA GLU A 162 25.72 -12.57 1.84
C GLU A 162 25.27 -11.84 0.56
N TYR A 163 24.56 -10.73 0.70
CA TYR A 163 23.97 -9.98 -0.42
C TYR A 163 24.87 -8.84 -0.93
N ASN A 164 25.74 -8.32 -0.07
CA ASN A 164 26.60 -7.20 -0.44
C ASN A 164 27.97 -7.28 0.25
N LYS A 165 29.04 -7.39 -0.53
CA LYS A 165 30.42 -7.48 -0.04
C LYS A 165 30.89 -6.22 0.71
N SER A 166 30.23 -5.08 0.50
CA SER A 166 30.54 -3.82 1.19
C SER A 166 29.91 -3.72 2.57
N VAL A 167 29.07 -4.69 2.94
CA VAL A 167 28.39 -4.75 4.23
C VAL A 167 29.38 -5.08 5.34
N ARG A 168 29.27 -4.35 6.43
CA ARG A 168 30.01 -4.64 7.68
C ARG A 168 29.09 -5.30 8.67
N GLU A 169 29.62 -6.27 9.37
CA GLU A 169 28.94 -6.86 10.52
C GLU A 169 29.01 -5.90 11.71
N PHE A 170 27.92 -5.82 12.47
CA PHE A 170 27.88 -5.09 13.71
C PHE A 170 28.54 -5.90 14.82
N ASP A 171 29.36 -5.23 15.62
CA ASP A 171 29.94 -5.82 16.81
C ASP A 171 28.88 -6.08 17.90
N ILE A 172 29.22 -6.94 18.86
CA ILE A 172 28.34 -7.31 19.97
C ILE A 172 27.91 -6.08 20.79
N VAL A 173 28.81 -5.10 20.95
CA VAL A 173 28.54 -3.87 21.72
C VAL A 173 27.44 -3.04 21.06
N THR A 174 27.44 -2.96 19.73
CA THR A 174 26.39 -2.29 18.97
C THR A 174 25.08 -3.07 19.02
N LEU A 175 25.14 -4.39 18.82
CA LEU A 175 23.95 -5.26 18.84
C LEU A 175 23.26 -5.26 20.21
N ASP A 176 24.01 -5.16 21.31
CA ASP A 176 23.44 -5.07 22.67
C ASP A 176 22.64 -3.77 22.90
N ARG A 177 22.88 -2.72 22.11
CA ARG A 177 22.24 -1.40 22.24
C ARG A 177 21.07 -1.17 21.30
N VAL A 178 20.81 -2.08 20.38
CA VAL A 178 19.70 -2.03 19.44
C VAL A 178 18.74 -3.19 19.66
N ARG A 179 17.54 -3.10 19.07
CA ARG A 179 16.61 -4.22 18.96
C ARG A 179 16.67 -4.74 17.53
N LYS A 180 17.37 -5.84 17.33
CA LYS A 180 17.53 -6.46 16.02
C LYS A 180 16.29 -7.25 15.62
N LEU A 181 15.73 -6.92 14.44
CA LEU A 181 14.65 -7.65 13.79
C LEU A 181 15.21 -8.30 12.50
N THR A 182 15.21 -9.62 12.46
CA THR A 182 15.62 -10.35 11.25
C THR A 182 14.39 -10.63 10.40
N ILE A 183 14.39 -10.11 9.17
CA ILE A 183 13.25 -10.17 8.24
C ILE A 183 13.59 -11.16 7.13
N GLU A 184 12.64 -12.03 6.82
CA GLU A 184 12.75 -13.05 5.76
C GLU A 184 11.66 -12.84 4.72
N PRO A 185 11.93 -13.16 3.44
CA PRO A 185 10.93 -13.11 2.39
C PRO A 185 9.80 -14.10 2.67
N ASP A 186 8.55 -13.68 2.47
CA ASP A 186 7.37 -14.51 2.63
C ASP A 186 6.42 -14.22 1.46
N CYS A 187 6.26 -15.24 0.59
CA CYS A 187 5.43 -15.13 -0.61
C CYS A 187 3.95 -14.93 -0.27
N ASP A 188 3.42 -15.62 0.74
CA ASP A 188 2.00 -15.55 1.09
C ASP A 188 1.63 -14.18 1.65
N ILE A 189 2.51 -13.58 2.43
CA ILE A 189 2.35 -12.20 2.92
C ILE A 189 2.45 -11.21 1.76
N TRP A 190 3.42 -11.42 0.85
CA TRP A 190 3.56 -10.55 -0.31
C TRP A 190 2.36 -10.66 -1.26
N LEU A 191 1.80 -11.84 -1.48
CA LEU A 191 0.59 -12.02 -2.30
C LEU A 191 -0.62 -11.26 -1.73
N LYS A 192 -0.79 -11.22 -0.41
CA LYS A 192 -1.83 -10.40 0.24
C LYS A 192 -1.61 -8.91 -0.02
N TYR A 193 -0.37 -8.45 0.09
CA TYR A 193 0.01 -7.08 -0.23
C TYR A 193 -0.19 -6.78 -1.72
N ALA A 194 0.27 -7.66 -2.61
CA ALA A 194 0.15 -7.55 -4.06
C ALA A 194 -1.32 -7.41 -4.49
N GLY A 195 -2.22 -8.19 -3.84
CA GLY A 195 -3.65 -8.08 -4.01
C GLY A 195 -4.18 -6.67 -3.71
N GLN A 196 -3.65 -5.98 -2.69
CA GLN A 196 -4.08 -4.63 -2.30
C GLN A 196 -3.43 -3.52 -3.17
N GLN A 197 -2.23 -3.76 -3.70
CA GLN A 197 -1.42 -2.77 -4.44
C GLN A 197 -1.57 -2.85 -5.96
N LYS A 198 -2.56 -3.59 -6.47
CA LYS A 198 -2.85 -3.72 -7.90
C LYS A 198 -1.69 -4.31 -8.72
N VAL A 199 -0.95 -5.21 -8.12
CA VAL A 199 0.02 -6.01 -8.87
C VAL A 199 -0.69 -6.80 -9.96
N HIS A 200 -0.06 -6.92 -11.12
CA HIS A 200 -0.63 -7.58 -12.29
C HIS A 200 -1.11 -9.01 -11.97
N GLN A 201 -2.31 -9.35 -12.41
CA GLN A 201 -2.98 -10.58 -11.99
C GLN A 201 -2.25 -11.85 -12.46
N ALA A 202 -1.57 -11.80 -13.61
CA ALA A 202 -0.74 -12.91 -14.06
C ALA A 202 0.41 -13.22 -13.09
N ILE A 203 1.04 -12.20 -12.47
CA ILE A 203 2.10 -12.38 -11.47
C ILE A 203 1.52 -13.02 -10.21
N ILE A 204 0.38 -12.53 -9.73
CA ILE A 204 -0.30 -13.11 -8.56
C ILE A 204 -0.66 -14.57 -8.81
N SER A 205 -1.22 -14.88 -10.00
CA SER A 205 -1.56 -16.25 -10.41
C SER A 205 -0.33 -17.16 -10.44
N TYR A 206 0.72 -16.70 -11.09
CA TYR A 206 1.97 -17.46 -11.21
C TYR A 206 2.59 -17.79 -9.86
N LEU A 207 2.73 -16.77 -9.00
CA LEU A 207 3.34 -16.92 -7.67
C LEU A 207 2.44 -17.68 -6.68
N SER A 208 1.13 -17.70 -6.89
CA SER A 208 0.23 -18.53 -6.08
C SER A 208 0.48 -20.03 -6.29
N VAL A 209 0.90 -20.41 -7.51
CA VAL A 209 1.24 -21.79 -7.86
C VAL A 209 2.72 -22.09 -7.60
N LYS A 210 3.61 -21.17 -8.02
CA LYS A 210 5.08 -21.35 -7.98
C LYS A 210 5.73 -20.42 -6.95
N LYS A 211 5.36 -20.57 -5.68
CA LYS A 211 5.84 -19.72 -4.56
C LYS A 211 7.36 -19.66 -4.44
N ASN A 212 8.06 -20.73 -4.80
CA ASN A 212 9.52 -20.80 -4.74
C ASN A 212 10.21 -19.81 -5.70
N ASN A 213 9.51 -19.34 -6.72
CA ASN A 213 10.03 -18.36 -7.68
C ASN A 213 9.84 -16.92 -7.23
N PHE A 214 9.25 -16.69 -6.05
CA PHE A 214 9.04 -15.36 -5.50
C PHE A 214 10.32 -14.62 -5.16
N TYR A 215 11.24 -15.32 -4.49
CA TYR A 215 12.50 -14.75 -4.03
C TYR A 215 13.63 -15.75 -4.15
N ALA A 216 14.67 -15.38 -4.87
CA ALA A 216 15.90 -16.14 -4.98
C ALA A 216 17.08 -15.18 -5.12
N VAL A 217 18.21 -15.50 -4.48
CA VAL A 217 19.49 -14.83 -4.70
C VAL A 217 20.56 -15.89 -4.73
N GLU A 218 21.19 -16.06 -5.87
CA GLU A 218 22.21 -17.07 -6.12
C GLU A 218 23.50 -16.38 -6.60
N ASN A 219 24.61 -16.72 -5.96
CA ASN A 219 25.94 -16.31 -6.38
C ASN A 219 26.64 -17.52 -6.95
N THR A 220 26.79 -17.57 -8.26
CA THR A 220 27.48 -18.64 -8.97
C THR A 220 28.79 -18.16 -9.59
N VAL A 221 29.56 -19.07 -10.17
CA VAL A 221 30.78 -18.74 -10.92
C VAL A 221 30.47 -17.89 -12.15
N ASP A 222 29.28 -18.11 -12.75
CA ASP A 222 28.83 -17.46 -13.98
C ASP A 222 28.20 -16.07 -13.74
N GLY A 223 27.92 -15.72 -12.47
CA GLY A 223 27.34 -14.42 -12.14
C GLY A 223 26.45 -14.42 -10.90
N LYS A 224 25.73 -13.32 -10.75
CA LYS A 224 24.72 -13.14 -9.70
C LYS A 224 23.34 -13.23 -10.34
N PHE A 225 22.55 -14.17 -9.90
CA PHE A 225 21.18 -14.37 -10.34
C PHE A 225 20.24 -14.04 -9.18
N PHE A 226 19.22 -13.25 -9.44
CA PHE A 226 18.30 -12.90 -8.37
C PHE A 226 16.88 -12.60 -8.88
N VAL A 227 15.93 -12.93 -8.03
CA VAL A 227 14.52 -12.54 -8.13
C VAL A 227 14.14 -11.92 -6.80
N THR A 228 13.48 -10.76 -6.83
CA THR A 228 13.07 -10.04 -5.62
C THR A 228 11.63 -9.57 -5.72
N ALA A 229 11.00 -9.27 -4.58
CA ALA A 229 9.66 -8.69 -4.55
C ALA A 229 9.57 -7.36 -5.33
N ARG A 230 10.63 -6.53 -5.28
CA ARG A 230 10.73 -5.30 -6.08
C ARG A 230 10.74 -5.60 -7.58
N GLY A 231 11.49 -6.60 -8.02
CA GLY A 231 11.52 -7.01 -9.43
C GLY A 231 10.12 -7.38 -9.94
N TRP A 232 9.35 -8.14 -9.17
CA TRP A 232 7.96 -8.46 -9.49
C TRP A 232 7.04 -7.25 -9.55
N GLU A 233 7.18 -6.30 -8.62
CA GLU A 233 6.38 -5.06 -8.65
C GLU A 233 6.69 -4.17 -9.84
N ASP A 234 7.97 -3.99 -10.16
CA ASP A 234 8.39 -3.16 -11.28
C ASP A 234 8.00 -3.79 -12.62
N LEU A 235 8.15 -5.11 -12.75
CA LEU A 235 7.62 -5.87 -13.89
C LEU A 235 6.11 -5.69 -14.01
N SER A 236 5.36 -5.79 -12.92
CA SER A 236 3.90 -5.59 -12.92
C SER A 236 3.49 -4.24 -13.51
N ARG A 237 4.15 -3.16 -13.10
CA ARG A 237 3.87 -1.81 -13.59
C ARG A 237 4.12 -1.69 -15.09
N LEU A 238 5.19 -2.33 -15.56
CA LEU A 238 5.54 -2.32 -16.98
C LEU A 238 4.55 -3.16 -17.80
N LEU A 239 4.18 -4.36 -17.34
CA LEU A 239 3.18 -5.22 -17.98
C LEU A 239 1.87 -4.44 -18.20
N GLN A 240 1.33 -3.81 -17.14
CA GLN A 240 0.10 -3.02 -17.21
C GLN A 240 0.21 -1.84 -18.20
N SER A 241 1.39 -1.26 -18.35
CA SER A 241 1.62 -0.17 -19.28
C SER A 241 1.70 -0.67 -20.73
N TYR A 242 2.38 -1.80 -20.96
CA TYR A 242 2.54 -2.41 -22.27
C TYR A 242 1.21 -2.95 -22.81
N GLU A 243 0.41 -3.58 -21.96
CA GLU A 243 -0.94 -4.03 -22.33
C GLU A 243 -1.83 -2.87 -22.81
N LYS A 244 -1.82 -1.74 -22.08
CA LYS A 244 -2.57 -0.54 -22.48
C LYS A 244 -2.11 0.06 -23.82
N LEU A 245 -0.85 -0.13 -24.18
CA LEU A 245 -0.25 0.34 -25.42
C LEU A 245 -0.29 -0.71 -26.53
N GLY A 246 -0.74 -1.94 -26.27
CA GLY A 246 -0.74 -3.06 -27.20
C GLY A 246 0.67 -3.52 -27.57
N ILE A 247 1.66 -3.37 -26.68
CA ILE A 247 3.03 -3.81 -26.87
C ILE A 247 3.18 -5.24 -26.38
N GLY A 248 3.77 -6.11 -27.19
CA GLY A 248 4.02 -7.51 -26.83
C GLY A 248 5.08 -7.64 -25.72
N ILE A 249 4.94 -8.67 -24.90
CA ILE A 249 5.85 -9.00 -23.82
C ILE A 249 6.78 -10.12 -24.30
N SER A 250 8.09 -9.89 -24.24
CA SER A 250 9.11 -10.91 -24.58
C SER A 250 9.76 -11.49 -23.33
N GLU A 251 10.47 -12.62 -23.51
CA GLU A 251 11.26 -13.24 -22.44
C GLU A 251 12.38 -12.31 -21.97
N GLU A 252 13.08 -11.68 -22.89
CA GLU A 252 14.19 -10.75 -22.59
C GLU A 252 13.70 -9.57 -21.73
N LEU A 253 12.51 -9.05 -22.00
CA LEU A 253 11.93 -7.99 -21.17
C LEU A 253 11.70 -8.47 -19.74
N VAL A 254 11.20 -9.67 -19.54
CA VAL A 254 10.99 -10.24 -18.22
C VAL A 254 12.33 -10.43 -17.50
N GLU A 255 13.36 -10.86 -18.20
CA GLU A 255 14.71 -11.07 -17.66
C GLU A 255 15.37 -9.77 -17.17
N GLU A 256 15.03 -8.62 -17.75
CA GLU A 256 15.51 -7.32 -17.24
C GLU A 256 15.11 -7.08 -15.77
N PHE A 257 13.99 -7.64 -15.31
CA PHE A 257 13.48 -7.49 -13.93
C PHE A 257 13.75 -8.71 -13.06
N LEU A 258 13.63 -9.91 -13.64
CA LEU A 258 13.85 -11.19 -12.97
C LEU A 258 15.17 -11.78 -13.45
N GLN A 259 16.27 -11.32 -12.90
CA GLN A 259 17.63 -11.67 -13.33
C GLN A 259 18.02 -13.11 -12.95
N LYS A 260 17.07 -14.04 -13.14
CA LYS A 260 17.25 -15.48 -13.10
C LYS A 260 16.54 -16.06 -14.34
N GLU A 261 17.32 -16.39 -15.36
CA GLU A 261 16.88 -16.81 -16.69
C GLU A 261 15.77 -17.89 -16.64
N GLU A 262 15.96 -18.92 -15.81
CA GLU A 262 14.98 -19.99 -15.64
C GLU A 262 13.61 -19.48 -15.18
N THR A 263 13.59 -18.56 -14.19
CA THR A 263 12.35 -17.97 -13.66
C THR A 263 11.73 -17.00 -14.67
N ALA A 264 12.55 -16.23 -15.38
CA ALA A 264 12.08 -15.28 -16.39
C ALA A 264 11.41 -16.01 -17.57
N ARG A 265 12.05 -17.07 -18.09
CA ARG A 265 11.50 -17.93 -19.16
C ARG A 265 10.21 -18.59 -18.73
N ASP A 266 10.18 -19.17 -17.54
CA ASP A 266 9.00 -19.86 -17.02
C ASP A 266 7.82 -18.90 -16.83
N PHE A 267 8.05 -17.70 -16.31
CA PHE A 267 7.01 -16.67 -16.19
C PHE A 267 6.56 -16.14 -17.56
N ALA A 268 7.48 -15.88 -18.50
CA ALA A 268 7.12 -15.42 -19.84
C ALA A 268 6.23 -16.44 -20.56
N GLY A 269 6.55 -17.72 -20.48
CA GLY A 269 5.71 -18.80 -21.00
C GLY A 269 4.33 -18.85 -20.34
N PHE A 270 4.28 -18.73 -19.01
CA PHE A 270 3.02 -18.65 -18.27
C PHE A 270 2.19 -17.42 -18.68
N TYR A 271 2.80 -16.26 -18.85
CA TYR A 271 2.11 -15.03 -19.24
C TYR A 271 1.47 -15.16 -20.64
N GLN A 272 2.15 -15.76 -21.61
CA GLN A 272 1.58 -16.03 -22.93
C GLN A 272 0.34 -16.92 -22.85
N LEU A 273 0.41 -18.00 -22.05
CA LEU A 273 -0.75 -18.87 -21.82
C LEU A 273 -1.88 -18.13 -21.09
N TYR A 274 -1.56 -17.34 -20.08
CA TYR A 274 -2.52 -16.55 -19.32
C TYR A 274 -3.30 -15.58 -20.23
N THR A 275 -2.60 -14.88 -21.11
CA THR A 275 -3.23 -13.98 -22.10
C THR A 275 -4.13 -14.75 -23.07
N LYS A 276 -3.64 -15.88 -23.59
CA LYS A 276 -4.42 -16.75 -24.47
C LYS A 276 -5.70 -17.28 -23.79
N TYR A 277 -5.60 -17.73 -22.54
CA TYR A 277 -6.79 -18.16 -21.80
C TYR A 277 -7.79 -17.02 -21.59
N GLY A 278 -7.33 -15.78 -21.38
CA GLY A 278 -8.20 -14.61 -21.29
C GLY A 278 -9.04 -14.42 -22.55
N GLU A 279 -8.45 -14.61 -23.72
CA GLU A 279 -9.14 -14.56 -25.02
C GLU A 279 -10.05 -15.78 -25.25
N ASP A 280 -9.53 -16.98 -25.02
CA ASP A 280 -10.23 -18.25 -25.27
C ASP A 280 -11.50 -18.39 -24.39
N TYR A 281 -11.47 -17.94 -23.15
CA TYR A 281 -12.61 -18.04 -22.22
C TYR A 281 -13.61 -16.88 -22.35
N GLU A 282 -13.24 -15.76 -22.98
CA GLU A 282 -14.12 -14.58 -23.11
C GLU A 282 -14.68 -14.13 -21.73
N ILE A 283 -13.82 -13.99 -20.74
CA ILE A 283 -14.19 -13.69 -19.33
C ILE A 283 -15.23 -12.56 -19.21
N PRO A 284 -15.13 -11.41 -19.93
CA PRO A 284 -16.14 -10.37 -19.86
C PRO A 284 -17.55 -10.85 -20.26
N SER A 285 -17.63 -11.78 -21.22
CA SER A 285 -18.90 -12.34 -21.69
C SER A 285 -19.50 -13.33 -20.68
N ILE A 286 -18.66 -14.11 -19.98
CA ILE A 286 -19.09 -14.97 -18.85
C ILE A 286 -19.67 -14.10 -17.74
N LEU A 287 -18.95 -13.08 -17.30
CA LEU A 287 -19.36 -12.20 -16.19
C LEU A 287 -20.66 -11.45 -16.50
N SER A 288 -20.79 -10.90 -17.72
CA SER A 288 -21.99 -10.17 -18.12
C SER A 288 -23.20 -11.05 -18.39
N GLY A 289 -23.03 -12.37 -18.44
CA GLY A 289 -24.10 -13.33 -18.76
C GLY A 289 -24.57 -13.25 -20.23
N ASN A 290 -23.73 -12.72 -21.13
CA ASN A 290 -24.09 -12.52 -22.55
C ASN A 290 -23.85 -13.75 -23.42
N LEU A 291 -23.28 -14.83 -22.87
CA LEU A 291 -23.07 -16.08 -23.59
C LEU A 291 -24.36 -16.88 -23.74
N SER A 292 -24.53 -17.56 -24.86
CA SER A 292 -25.58 -18.57 -24.99
C SER A 292 -25.30 -19.73 -24.04
N ARG A 293 -26.36 -20.44 -23.60
CA ARG A 293 -26.23 -21.62 -22.72
C ARG A 293 -25.29 -22.67 -23.27
N GLU A 294 -25.30 -22.89 -24.59
CA GLU A 294 -24.42 -23.86 -25.26
C GLU A 294 -22.96 -23.43 -25.17
N ASN A 295 -22.67 -22.17 -25.45
CA ASN A 295 -21.30 -21.61 -25.37
C ASN A 295 -20.79 -21.59 -23.91
N LEU A 296 -21.65 -21.23 -22.95
CA LEU A 296 -21.28 -21.25 -21.54
C LEU A 296 -20.91 -22.67 -21.09
N ALA A 297 -21.76 -23.68 -21.38
CA ALA A 297 -21.49 -25.08 -21.06
C ALA A 297 -20.22 -25.61 -21.75
N LEU A 298 -19.89 -25.12 -22.96
CA LEU A 298 -18.62 -25.44 -23.62
C LEU A 298 -17.42 -24.91 -22.85
N LYS A 299 -17.49 -23.63 -22.40
CA LYS A 299 -16.41 -22.99 -21.60
C LYS A 299 -16.28 -23.65 -20.23
N GLU A 300 -17.39 -23.99 -19.57
CA GLU A 300 -17.40 -24.74 -18.29
C GLU A 300 -16.71 -26.10 -18.44
N LYS A 301 -17.04 -26.84 -19.50
CA LYS A 301 -16.39 -28.11 -19.78
C LYS A 301 -14.90 -27.95 -20.10
N MET A 302 -14.55 -26.94 -20.91
CA MET A 302 -13.15 -26.63 -21.23
C MET A 302 -12.35 -26.33 -19.97
N ALA A 303 -12.92 -25.57 -19.03
CA ALA A 303 -12.31 -25.26 -17.75
C ALA A 303 -12.16 -26.50 -16.88
N ALA A 304 -13.18 -27.37 -16.82
CA ALA A 304 -13.15 -28.62 -16.04
C ALA A 304 -12.07 -29.60 -16.54
N ASP A 305 -11.92 -29.71 -17.86
CA ASP A 305 -10.95 -30.58 -18.52
C ASP A 305 -9.52 -29.99 -18.56
N GLY A 306 -9.36 -28.71 -18.20
CA GLY A 306 -8.09 -27.99 -18.23
C GLY A 306 -7.05 -28.50 -17.23
N ALA A 307 -5.76 -28.30 -17.54
CA ALA A 307 -4.66 -28.57 -16.63
C ALA A 307 -4.77 -27.72 -15.35
N PHE A 308 -4.06 -28.12 -14.29
CA PHE A 308 -4.10 -27.43 -13.00
C PHE A 308 -3.77 -25.94 -13.13
N GLU A 309 -2.71 -25.61 -13.86
CA GLU A 309 -2.29 -24.22 -14.11
C GLU A 309 -3.36 -23.42 -14.88
N GLU A 310 -4.03 -24.06 -15.84
CA GLU A 310 -5.12 -23.43 -16.61
C GLU A 310 -6.31 -23.10 -15.71
N ARG A 311 -6.77 -24.05 -14.90
CA ARG A 311 -7.88 -23.87 -13.97
C ARG A 311 -7.63 -22.71 -13.01
N PHE A 312 -6.43 -22.64 -12.43
CA PHE A 312 -6.02 -21.55 -11.57
C PHE A 312 -5.91 -20.20 -12.32
N ALA A 313 -5.42 -20.21 -13.56
CA ALA A 313 -5.35 -19.02 -14.39
C ALA A 313 -6.75 -18.46 -14.68
N VAL A 314 -7.72 -19.32 -15.01
CA VAL A 314 -9.12 -18.93 -15.26
C VAL A 314 -9.77 -18.31 -14.02
N VAL A 315 -9.59 -18.89 -12.84
CA VAL A 315 -10.11 -18.33 -11.58
C VAL A 315 -9.52 -16.93 -11.33
N ASN A 316 -8.22 -16.77 -11.53
CA ASN A 316 -7.55 -15.49 -11.33
C ASN A 316 -7.91 -14.45 -12.42
N LEU A 317 -8.17 -14.87 -13.65
CA LEU A 317 -8.72 -13.99 -14.69
C LEU A 317 -10.10 -13.43 -14.30
N ILE A 318 -10.96 -14.29 -13.78
CA ILE A 318 -12.29 -13.90 -13.26
C ILE A 318 -12.14 -12.93 -12.10
N LEU A 319 -11.28 -13.24 -11.12
CA LEU A 319 -10.98 -12.35 -9.98
C LEU A 319 -10.45 -10.98 -10.44
N GLY A 320 -9.55 -10.97 -11.42
CA GLY A 320 -8.98 -9.74 -11.98
C GLY A 320 -10.05 -8.85 -12.62
N ALA A 321 -10.91 -9.44 -13.44
CA ALA A 321 -12.00 -8.74 -14.10
C ALA A 321 -13.04 -8.18 -13.10
N LEU A 322 -13.40 -8.96 -12.08
CA LEU A 322 -14.32 -8.52 -11.02
C LEU A 322 -13.71 -7.39 -10.18
N ARG A 323 -12.42 -7.47 -9.90
CA ARG A 323 -11.69 -6.43 -9.17
C ARG A 323 -11.68 -5.11 -9.93
N GLU A 324 -11.44 -5.13 -11.23
CA GLU A 324 -11.50 -3.93 -12.06
C GLU A 324 -12.88 -3.27 -11.97
N LYS A 325 -13.96 -4.06 -12.03
CA LYS A 325 -15.34 -3.56 -11.88
C LYS A 325 -15.64 -3.03 -10.48
N ALA A 326 -15.17 -3.70 -9.45
CA ALA A 326 -15.27 -3.23 -8.07
C ALA A 326 -14.52 -1.91 -7.85
N GLU A 327 -13.39 -1.73 -8.53
CA GLU A 327 -12.64 -0.48 -8.50
C GLU A 327 -13.36 0.66 -9.22
N GLU A 328 -13.91 0.41 -10.42
CA GLU A 328 -14.74 1.38 -11.15
C GLU A 328 -15.90 1.85 -10.26
N TYR A 329 -16.61 0.90 -9.62
CA TYR A 329 -17.68 1.20 -8.69
C TYR A 329 -17.18 2.01 -7.48
N GLY A 330 -16.11 1.56 -6.81
CA GLY A 330 -15.59 2.22 -5.61
C GLY A 330 -15.11 3.65 -5.87
N GLN A 331 -14.55 3.92 -7.06
CA GLN A 331 -14.17 5.28 -7.46
C GLN A 331 -15.42 6.16 -7.69
N ALA A 332 -16.44 5.63 -8.38
CA ALA A 332 -17.68 6.35 -8.63
C ALA A 332 -18.45 6.62 -7.34
N ASP A 333 -18.50 5.63 -6.45
CA ASP A 333 -19.17 5.71 -5.15
C ASP A 333 -18.55 6.80 -4.27
N HIS A 334 -17.23 6.79 -4.12
CA HIS A 334 -16.53 7.79 -3.31
C HIS A 334 -16.64 9.21 -3.91
N GLN A 335 -16.61 9.35 -5.24
CA GLN A 335 -16.85 10.64 -5.89
C GLN A 335 -18.24 11.19 -5.60
N LEU A 336 -19.26 10.32 -5.58
CA LEU A 336 -20.62 10.71 -5.23
C LEU A 336 -20.76 11.06 -3.75
N GLU A 337 -20.07 10.36 -2.87
CA GLU A 337 -20.03 10.66 -1.44
C GLU A 337 -19.46 12.07 -1.17
N VAL A 338 -18.30 12.40 -1.76
CA VAL A 338 -17.68 13.73 -1.65
C VAL A 338 -18.62 14.81 -2.21
N LEU A 339 -19.25 14.56 -3.35
CA LEU A 339 -20.23 15.49 -3.94
C LEU A 339 -21.46 15.65 -3.05
N TYR A 340 -21.95 14.57 -2.45
CA TYR A 340 -23.09 14.59 -1.53
C TYR A 340 -22.81 15.43 -0.28
N GLU A 341 -21.63 15.29 0.32
CA GLU A 341 -21.19 16.12 1.45
C GLU A 341 -21.16 17.61 1.07
N MET A 342 -20.61 17.94 -0.10
CA MET A 342 -20.63 19.33 -0.60
C MET A 342 -22.06 19.83 -0.79
N LEU A 343 -22.98 19.02 -1.29
CA LEU A 343 -24.39 19.37 -1.45
C LEU A 343 -25.11 19.59 -0.10
N LEU A 344 -24.76 18.83 0.93
CA LEU A 344 -25.28 19.04 2.29
C LEU A 344 -24.83 20.40 2.86
N HIS A 345 -23.56 20.75 2.66
CA HIS A 345 -23.04 22.05 3.07
C HIS A 345 -23.72 23.20 2.29
N LEU A 346 -23.83 23.06 0.98
CA LEU A 346 -24.53 24.03 0.13
C LEU A 346 -25.99 24.21 0.55
N ARG A 347 -26.71 23.12 0.84
CA ARG A 347 -28.10 23.17 1.35
C ARG A 347 -28.20 23.97 2.63
N THR A 348 -27.24 23.81 3.53
CA THR A 348 -27.22 24.52 4.81
C THR A 348 -26.99 26.02 4.59
N GLN A 349 -26.09 26.39 3.67
CA GLN A 349 -25.87 27.81 3.31
C GLN A 349 -27.08 28.43 2.63
N VAL A 350 -27.69 27.73 1.67
CA VAL A 350 -28.92 28.24 0.98
C VAL A 350 -30.04 28.46 1.98
N ARG A 351 -30.22 27.61 2.99
CA ARG A 351 -31.25 27.79 4.05
C ARG A 351 -30.97 28.98 4.97
N LYS A 352 -29.71 29.14 5.42
CA LYS A 352 -29.33 30.28 6.27
C LYS A 352 -29.53 31.63 5.57
N ASN A 353 -29.12 31.70 4.29
CA ASN A 353 -29.25 32.96 3.52
C ASN A 353 -30.70 33.21 3.04
N ALA A 354 -31.59 32.22 3.09
CA ALA A 354 -33.01 32.40 2.82
C ALA A 354 -33.68 33.36 3.83
N GLU A 355 -33.17 33.44 5.04
CA GLU A 355 -33.63 34.34 6.10
C GLU A 355 -33.13 35.80 5.91
N GLU A 356 -32.08 36.01 5.08
CA GLU A 356 -31.44 37.34 4.90
C GLU A 356 -31.76 38.02 3.57
N GLU A 357 -32.77 37.60 2.78
CA GLU A 357 -33.20 38.17 1.48
C GLU A 357 -32.10 38.28 0.38
N LYS A 358 -30.92 37.70 0.53
CA LYS A 358 -29.82 37.67 -0.46
C LYS A 358 -29.81 36.35 -1.28
N LEU A 359 -30.70 36.23 -2.24
CA LEU A 359 -31.02 34.93 -2.86
C LEU A 359 -30.78 34.85 -4.37
N GLY A 360 -29.66 35.38 -4.86
CA GLY A 360 -29.23 35.18 -6.24
C GLY A 360 -28.52 33.83 -6.47
N ILE A 361 -28.51 33.38 -7.72
CA ILE A 361 -27.75 32.21 -8.13
C ILE A 361 -26.22 32.38 -7.90
N SER A 362 -25.74 33.63 -7.71
CA SER A 362 -24.36 33.97 -7.34
C SER A 362 -23.89 33.26 -6.07
N LEU A 363 -24.77 33.03 -5.09
CA LEU A 363 -24.45 32.29 -3.86
C LEU A 363 -23.89 30.89 -4.16
N LEU A 364 -24.44 30.23 -5.17
CA LEU A 364 -23.97 28.89 -5.57
C LEU A 364 -22.57 28.93 -6.19
N GLU A 365 -22.24 30.00 -6.90
CA GLU A 365 -20.90 30.23 -7.47
C GLU A 365 -19.88 30.61 -6.39
N GLU A 366 -20.29 31.45 -5.45
CA GLU A 366 -19.46 31.82 -4.28
C GLU A 366 -19.09 30.55 -3.48
N PHE A 367 -20.04 29.64 -3.27
CA PHE A 367 -19.77 28.37 -2.61
C PHE A 367 -18.72 27.53 -3.35
N VAL A 368 -18.82 27.40 -4.69
CA VAL A 368 -17.83 26.68 -5.48
C VAL A 368 -16.45 27.30 -5.34
N GLN A 369 -16.36 28.64 -5.35
CA GLN A 369 -15.10 29.34 -5.19
C GLN A 369 -14.50 29.12 -3.79
N GLU A 370 -15.33 29.06 -2.74
CA GLU A 370 -14.90 28.74 -1.39
C GLU A 370 -14.33 27.31 -1.31
N GLN A 371 -14.99 26.32 -1.96
CA GLN A 371 -14.49 24.95 -1.99
C GLN A 371 -13.14 24.85 -2.73
N GLU A 372 -12.97 25.57 -3.85
CA GLU A 372 -11.70 25.63 -4.58
C GLU A 372 -10.58 26.24 -3.74
N ASN A 373 -10.84 27.34 -3.05
CA ASN A 373 -9.86 27.98 -2.17
C ASN A 373 -9.47 27.06 -1.00
N SER A 374 -10.47 26.38 -0.40
CA SER A 374 -10.25 25.40 0.66
C SER A 374 -9.37 24.23 0.18
N LEU A 375 -9.65 23.72 -1.01
CA LEU A 375 -8.87 22.66 -1.62
C LEU A 375 -7.42 23.08 -1.86
N GLN A 376 -7.19 24.28 -2.39
CA GLN A 376 -5.84 24.81 -2.61
C GLN A 376 -5.03 24.93 -1.31
N ILE A 377 -5.68 25.33 -0.22
CA ILE A 377 -5.05 25.39 1.11
C ILE A 377 -4.68 24.00 1.59
N LYS A 378 -5.60 23.02 1.48
CA LYS A 378 -5.35 21.63 1.89
C LYS A 378 -4.20 20.99 1.10
N VAL A 379 -4.10 21.28 -0.20
CA VAL A 379 -3.01 20.78 -1.07
C VAL A 379 -1.68 21.42 -0.68
N LYS A 380 -1.64 22.76 -0.48
CA LYS A 380 -0.41 23.45 -0.06
C LYS A 380 0.09 23.01 1.31
N MET A 381 -0.81 22.62 2.20
CA MET A 381 -0.48 22.15 3.55
C MET A 381 -0.28 20.62 3.59
N GLU A 382 -0.30 19.94 2.45
CA GLU A 382 -0.17 18.45 2.35
C GLU A 382 -1.13 17.68 3.27
N LEU A 383 -2.33 18.25 3.52
CA LEU A 383 -3.33 17.67 4.42
C LEU A 383 -4.15 16.54 3.77
N ILE A 384 -4.09 16.40 2.47
CA ILE A 384 -4.85 15.40 1.69
C ILE A 384 -3.95 14.66 0.70
N SER A 385 -4.29 13.41 0.42
CA SER A 385 -3.60 12.61 -0.58
C SER A 385 -3.89 13.10 -2.01
N VAL A 386 -3.00 12.79 -2.95
CA VAL A 386 -3.20 13.07 -4.39
C VAL A 386 -4.50 12.46 -4.91
N ARG A 387 -4.89 11.30 -4.38
CA ARG A 387 -6.13 10.62 -4.74
C ARG A 387 -7.35 11.39 -4.25
N GLU A 388 -7.33 11.83 -3.01
CA GLU A 388 -8.40 12.62 -2.40
C GLU A 388 -8.54 13.99 -3.07
N GLN A 389 -7.42 14.64 -3.42
CA GLN A 389 -7.42 15.86 -4.23
C GLN A 389 -8.19 15.68 -5.53
N LYS A 390 -7.94 14.59 -6.29
CA LYS A 390 -8.65 14.29 -7.53
C LYS A 390 -10.16 14.12 -7.33
N TYR A 391 -10.57 13.50 -6.23
CA TYR A 391 -11.99 13.34 -5.92
C TYR A 391 -12.66 14.68 -5.64
N GLN A 392 -12.04 15.54 -4.83
CA GLN A 392 -12.55 16.86 -4.53
C GLN A 392 -12.58 17.76 -5.78
N GLU A 393 -11.54 17.75 -6.62
CA GLU A 393 -11.52 18.47 -7.91
C GLU A 393 -12.66 18.01 -8.84
N THR A 394 -12.91 16.70 -8.90
CA THR A 394 -13.98 16.14 -9.73
C THR A 394 -15.36 16.54 -9.21
N ALA A 395 -15.56 16.50 -7.90
CA ALA A 395 -16.82 16.92 -7.27
C ALA A 395 -17.09 18.43 -7.49
N ILE A 396 -16.09 19.28 -7.33
CA ILE A 396 -16.18 20.73 -7.58
C ILE A 396 -16.52 21.00 -9.06
N ARG A 397 -15.87 20.31 -9.99
CA ARG A 397 -16.15 20.43 -11.44
C ARG A 397 -17.59 20.04 -11.76
N ARG A 398 -18.09 18.92 -11.23
CA ARG A 398 -19.48 18.48 -11.42
C ARG A 398 -20.48 19.48 -10.84
N LEU A 399 -20.22 19.99 -9.64
CA LEU A 399 -21.06 21.01 -9.03
C LEU A 399 -21.14 22.27 -9.91
N ARG A 400 -20.01 22.71 -10.47
CA ARG A 400 -19.96 23.81 -11.43
C ARG A 400 -20.79 23.53 -12.69
N GLU A 401 -20.73 22.33 -13.25
CA GLU A 401 -21.53 21.92 -14.40
C GLU A 401 -23.03 21.94 -14.10
N TYR A 402 -23.44 21.52 -12.89
CA TYR A 402 -24.83 21.58 -12.46
C TYR A 402 -25.33 23.02 -12.32
N ILE A 403 -24.51 23.91 -11.77
CA ILE A 403 -24.85 25.33 -11.68
C ILE A 403 -24.98 25.96 -13.07
N LEU A 404 -24.08 25.64 -13.98
CA LEU A 404 -24.17 26.10 -15.38
C LEU A 404 -25.44 25.60 -16.07
N THR A 405 -25.86 24.36 -15.78
CA THR A 405 -27.12 23.81 -16.30
C THR A 405 -28.32 24.58 -15.74
N ALA A 406 -28.34 24.89 -14.44
CA ALA A 406 -29.39 25.69 -13.82
C ALA A 406 -29.45 27.12 -14.42
N LYS A 407 -28.30 27.74 -14.73
CA LYS A 407 -28.23 29.05 -15.38
C LYS A 407 -28.78 29.03 -16.81
N LYS A 408 -28.44 27.99 -17.59
CA LYS A 408 -28.99 27.84 -18.96
C LYS A 408 -30.52 27.72 -18.96
N GLU A 409 -31.11 27.19 -17.91
CA GLU A 409 -32.56 27.09 -17.70
C GLU A 409 -33.15 28.37 -17.08
N HIS A 410 -32.41 29.48 -17.05
CA HIS A 410 -32.83 30.80 -16.54
C HIS A 410 -33.29 30.80 -15.07
N VAL A 411 -32.78 29.90 -14.26
CA VAL A 411 -33.05 29.86 -12.81
C VAL A 411 -32.32 31.06 -12.16
N ARG A 412 -33.08 31.89 -11.43
CA ARG A 412 -32.56 33.12 -10.84
C ARG A 412 -32.33 33.03 -9.33
N SER A 413 -33.09 32.22 -8.61
CA SER A 413 -32.96 32.07 -7.15
C SER A 413 -32.06 30.91 -6.77
N ALA A 414 -31.33 31.06 -5.66
CA ALA A 414 -30.46 30.02 -5.13
C ALA A 414 -31.24 28.75 -4.74
N GLU A 415 -32.45 28.88 -4.19
CA GLU A 415 -33.30 27.76 -3.80
C GLU A 415 -33.72 26.90 -5.01
N ASN A 416 -34.18 27.54 -6.08
CA ASN A 416 -34.55 26.83 -7.31
C ASN A 416 -33.30 26.26 -8.00
N GLY A 417 -32.17 26.96 -7.93
CA GLY A 417 -30.86 26.45 -8.39
C GLY A 417 -30.46 25.19 -7.64
N PHE A 418 -30.59 25.17 -6.34
CA PHE A 418 -30.30 23.98 -5.52
C PHE A 418 -31.27 22.82 -5.84
N LYS A 419 -32.55 23.08 -6.01
CA LYS A 419 -33.54 22.05 -6.45
C LYS A 419 -33.11 21.44 -7.81
N ARG A 420 -32.57 22.27 -8.71
CA ARG A 420 -32.09 21.77 -10.01
C ARG A 420 -30.83 20.93 -9.88
N ILE A 421 -29.87 21.38 -9.07
CA ILE A 421 -28.66 20.64 -8.73
C ILE A 421 -29.01 19.29 -8.12
N SER A 422 -29.96 19.23 -7.16
CA SER A 422 -30.42 17.98 -6.56
C SER A 422 -30.96 16.99 -7.59
N LYS A 423 -31.73 17.46 -8.59
CA LYS A 423 -32.21 16.62 -9.69
C LYS A 423 -31.08 16.08 -10.60
N CYS A 424 -29.99 16.84 -10.76
CA CYS A 424 -28.82 16.33 -11.47
C CYS A 424 -28.11 15.25 -10.67
N PHE A 425 -27.95 15.44 -9.39
CA PHE A 425 -27.36 14.45 -8.48
C PHE A 425 -28.22 13.17 -8.38
N GLU A 426 -29.56 13.28 -8.35
CA GLU A 426 -30.45 12.12 -8.36
C GLU A 426 -30.23 11.21 -9.59
N LYS A 427 -29.92 11.76 -10.75
CA LYS A 427 -29.58 10.98 -11.95
C LYS A 427 -28.28 10.18 -11.76
N GLU A 428 -27.27 10.77 -11.15
CA GLU A 428 -26.02 10.05 -10.87
C GLU A 428 -26.23 8.96 -9.80
N ALA A 429 -27.10 9.21 -8.81
CA ALA A 429 -27.48 8.19 -7.84
C ALA A 429 -28.19 6.99 -8.47
N VAL A 430 -28.98 7.20 -9.55
CA VAL A 430 -29.56 6.11 -10.33
C VAL A 430 -28.48 5.32 -11.06
N CYS A 431 -27.54 6.00 -11.73
CA CYS A 431 -26.39 5.33 -12.40
C CYS A 431 -25.57 4.48 -11.39
N ARG A 432 -25.37 4.98 -10.16
CA ARG A 432 -24.72 4.22 -9.10
C ARG A 432 -25.51 2.93 -8.79
N LYS A 433 -26.83 3.01 -8.71
CA LYS A 433 -27.68 1.85 -8.45
C LYS A 433 -27.58 0.81 -9.56
N ASP A 434 -27.52 1.26 -10.82
CA ASP A 434 -27.33 0.38 -11.97
C ASP A 434 -25.95 -0.32 -11.92
N MET A 435 -24.90 0.39 -11.51
CA MET A 435 -23.57 -0.20 -11.33
C MET A 435 -23.57 -1.28 -10.23
N ILE A 436 -24.29 -1.05 -9.12
CA ILE A 436 -24.44 -2.05 -8.04
C ILE A 436 -25.11 -3.31 -8.58
N GLN A 437 -26.24 -3.18 -9.27
CA GLN A 437 -26.97 -4.31 -9.82
C GLN A 437 -26.13 -5.09 -10.84
N LYS A 438 -25.38 -4.39 -11.68
CA LYS A 438 -24.49 -5.01 -12.65
C LYS A 438 -23.40 -5.81 -11.98
N LEU A 439 -22.68 -5.24 -11.02
CA LEU A 439 -21.59 -5.93 -10.32
C LEU A 439 -22.10 -7.11 -9.46
N GLN A 440 -23.28 -6.98 -8.84
CA GLN A 440 -23.93 -8.11 -8.17
C GLN A 440 -24.26 -9.26 -9.14
N GLY A 441 -24.75 -8.95 -10.33
CA GLY A 441 -25.01 -9.94 -11.39
C GLY A 441 -23.73 -10.61 -11.88
N GLU A 442 -22.67 -9.83 -12.11
CA GLU A 442 -21.36 -10.33 -12.52
C GLU A 442 -20.73 -11.25 -11.46
N LEU A 443 -20.83 -10.90 -10.17
CA LEU A 443 -20.43 -11.77 -9.05
C LEU A 443 -21.22 -13.09 -9.05
N GLN A 444 -22.54 -13.02 -9.20
CA GLN A 444 -23.38 -14.22 -9.23
C GLN A 444 -23.02 -15.15 -10.40
N ASN A 445 -22.79 -14.58 -11.59
CA ASN A 445 -22.38 -15.34 -12.78
C ASN A 445 -21.01 -15.99 -12.58
N ALA A 446 -20.05 -15.28 -11.94
CA ALA A 446 -18.74 -15.82 -11.62
C ALA A 446 -18.84 -17.02 -10.66
N PHE A 447 -19.59 -16.90 -9.56
CA PHE A 447 -19.82 -18.00 -8.63
C PHE A 447 -20.46 -19.20 -9.33
N SER A 448 -21.47 -18.95 -10.17
CA SER A 448 -22.14 -20.01 -10.93
C SER A 448 -21.17 -20.72 -11.88
N PHE A 449 -20.37 -19.98 -12.66
CA PHE A 449 -19.38 -20.53 -13.56
C PHE A 449 -18.35 -21.41 -12.84
N ILE A 450 -17.79 -20.91 -11.73
CA ILE A 450 -16.78 -21.65 -10.94
C ILE A 450 -17.40 -22.91 -10.32
N LYS A 451 -18.63 -22.83 -9.80
CA LYS A 451 -19.35 -23.96 -9.22
C LYS A 451 -19.64 -25.04 -10.26
N GLU A 452 -20.12 -24.67 -11.45
CA GLU A 452 -20.42 -25.63 -12.53
C GLU A 452 -19.15 -26.23 -13.15
N SER A 453 -18.07 -25.44 -13.27
CA SER A 453 -16.80 -25.91 -13.86
C SER A 453 -15.99 -26.78 -12.92
N PHE A 454 -15.89 -26.41 -11.65
CA PHE A 454 -14.93 -27.02 -10.71
C PHE A 454 -15.59 -27.63 -9.45
N GLY A 455 -16.88 -27.39 -9.23
CA GLY A 455 -17.53 -27.79 -7.98
C GLY A 455 -17.03 -26.98 -6.77
N GLU A 456 -17.13 -27.59 -5.59
CA GLU A 456 -16.67 -27.00 -4.32
C GLU A 456 -15.26 -27.50 -3.96
N ASN A 457 -14.31 -27.32 -4.87
CA ASN A 457 -12.92 -27.75 -4.76
C ASN A 457 -11.97 -26.57 -4.45
N GLN A 458 -10.68 -26.80 -4.68
CA GLN A 458 -9.61 -25.82 -4.43
C GLN A 458 -9.80 -24.51 -5.22
N GLU A 459 -10.37 -24.58 -6.40
CA GLU A 459 -10.65 -23.45 -7.27
C GLU A 459 -11.71 -22.52 -6.65
N MET A 460 -12.77 -23.06 -6.08
CA MET A 460 -13.78 -22.29 -5.33
C MET A 460 -13.18 -21.66 -4.09
N LEU A 461 -12.34 -22.40 -3.35
CA LEU A 461 -11.64 -21.87 -2.18
C LEU A 461 -10.70 -20.71 -2.57
N LEU A 462 -9.94 -20.85 -3.66
CA LEU A 462 -9.08 -19.77 -4.17
C LEU A 462 -9.90 -18.55 -4.53
N PHE A 463 -11.04 -18.74 -5.19
CA PHE A 463 -11.93 -17.65 -5.59
C PHE A 463 -12.48 -16.88 -4.38
N VAL A 464 -13.04 -17.58 -3.41
CA VAL A 464 -13.57 -16.97 -2.18
C VAL A 464 -12.47 -16.26 -1.37
N THR A 465 -11.29 -16.89 -1.26
CA THR A 465 -10.13 -16.29 -0.60
C THR A 465 -9.67 -15.03 -1.31
N GLY A 466 -9.64 -15.03 -2.65
CA GLY A 466 -9.29 -13.87 -3.47
C GLY A 466 -10.25 -12.70 -3.27
N ILE A 467 -11.55 -12.96 -3.23
CA ILE A 467 -12.58 -11.96 -2.91
C ILE A 467 -12.39 -11.41 -1.49
N THR A 468 -12.17 -12.30 -0.51
CA THR A 468 -12.01 -11.91 0.90
C THR A 468 -10.75 -11.07 1.14
N ALA A 469 -9.69 -11.33 0.42
CA ALA A 469 -8.43 -10.57 0.50
C ALA A 469 -8.54 -9.16 -0.11
N ASP A 470 -9.48 -8.94 -1.03
CA ASP A 470 -9.67 -7.65 -1.70
C ASP A 470 -10.61 -6.73 -0.91
N LYS A 471 -10.08 -5.60 -0.43
CA LYS A 471 -10.83 -4.62 0.37
C LYS A 471 -12.01 -3.99 -0.37
N LEU A 472 -11.88 -3.78 -1.69
CA LEU A 472 -12.96 -3.15 -2.48
C LEU A 472 -14.11 -4.11 -2.67
N MET A 473 -13.80 -5.38 -2.98
CA MET A 473 -14.81 -6.42 -3.13
C MET A 473 -15.51 -6.72 -1.80
N THR A 474 -14.76 -6.84 -0.71
CA THR A 474 -15.34 -7.05 0.62
C THR A 474 -16.19 -5.87 1.08
N SER A 475 -15.75 -4.63 0.84
CA SER A 475 -16.54 -3.43 1.14
C SER A 475 -17.81 -3.37 0.30
N PHE A 476 -17.74 -3.70 -0.99
CA PHE A 476 -18.91 -3.79 -1.87
C PHE A 476 -19.91 -4.84 -1.37
N ILE A 477 -19.44 -6.04 -1.05
CA ILE A 477 -20.28 -7.15 -0.56
C ILE A 477 -20.90 -6.80 0.80
N ALA A 478 -20.15 -6.19 1.72
CA ALA A 478 -20.65 -5.76 3.01
C ALA A 478 -21.76 -4.70 2.90
N GLY A 479 -21.64 -3.76 1.95
CA GLY A 479 -22.61 -2.69 1.74
C GLY A 479 -23.83 -3.09 0.90
N ASN A 480 -23.67 -4.02 -0.05
CA ASN A 480 -24.71 -4.31 -1.05
C ASN A 480 -25.18 -5.78 -1.03
N GLY A 481 -24.47 -6.67 -0.33
CA GLY A 481 -24.77 -8.09 -0.24
C GLY A 481 -24.30 -8.90 -1.47
N CYS A 482 -23.99 -10.18 -1.24
CA CYS A 482 -23.77 -11.20 -2.26
C CYS A 482 -24.09 -12.57 -1.66
N PRO A 483 -25.29 -13.13 -1.89
CA PRO A 483 -25.71 -14.40 -1.28
C PRO A 483 -24.73 -15.54 -1.57
N ALA A 484 -24.25 -15.66 -2.81
CA ALA A 484 -23.30 -16.70 -3.22
C ALA A 484 -21.98 -16.62 -2.43
N TYR A 485 -21.49 -15.40 -2.15
CA TYR A 485 -20.30 -15.25 -1.33
C TYR A 485 -20.51 -15.79 0.10
N PHE A 486 -21.64 -15.46 0.73
CA PHE A 486 -21.91 -15.91 2.09
C PHE A 486 -22.11 -17.42 2.16
N GLU A 487 -22.77 -18.03 1.16
CA GLU A 487 -22.94 -19.49 1.07
C GLU A 487 -21.58 -20.22 1.04
N HIS A 488 -20.62 -19.72 0.27
CA HIS A 488 -19.31 -20.37 0.10
C HIS A 488 -18.24 -19.88 1.10
N SER A 489 -18.44 -18.77 1.80
CA SER A 489 -17.48 -18.26 2.78
C SER A 489 -17.32 -19.13 4.02
N GLU A 490 -18.30 -19.96 4.35
CA GLU A 490 -18.23 -20.95 5.42
C GLU A 490 -17.11 -21.97 5.18
N MET A 491 -16.77 -22.26 3.92
CA MET A 491 -15.65 -23.15 3.55
C MET A 491 -14.30 -22.63 4.10
N LEU A 492 -14.13 -21.32 4.25
CA LEU A 492 -12.92 -20.72 4.83
C LEU A 492 -12.75 -21.07 6.31
N LEU A 493 -13.84 -21.22 7.04
CA LEU A 493 -13.81 -21.57 8.47
C LEU A 493 -13.43 -23.04 8.66
N TYR A 494 -14.00 -23.95 7.88
CA TYR A 494 -13.66 -25.38 7.92
C TYR A 494 -12.19 -25.63 7.61
N ASN A 495 -11.64 -25.00 6.57
CA ASN A 495 -10.23 -25.16 6.22
C ASN A 495 -9.27 -24.54 7.25
N LYS A 496 -9.69 -23.50 7.97
CA LYS A 496 -8.89 -22.91 9.04
C LYS A 496 -8.78 -23.86 10.23
N GLU A 497 -9.90 -24.45 10.63
CA GLU A 497 -9.93 -25.47 11.70
C GLU A 497 -9.15 -26.74 11.33
N GLU A 498 -9.26 -27.22 10.09
CA GLU A 498 -8.50 -28.35 9.60
C GLU A 498 -7.00 -28.08 9.57
N ASN A 499 -6.58 -26.90 9.15
CA ASN A 499 -5.17 -26.49 9.16
C ASN A 499 -4.61 -26.28 10.58
N GLU A 500 -5.41 -25.78 11.51
CA GLU A 500 -5.04 -25.67 12.93
C GLU A 500 -4.91 -27.07 13.57
N LEU A 501 -5.84 -27.99 13.29
CA LEU A 501 -5.75 -29.39 13.70
C LEU A 501 -4.52 -30.10 13.10
N ARG A 502 -4.22 -29.85 11.82
CA ARG A 502 -3.06 -30.44 11.14
C ARG A 502 -1.75 -29.93 11.70
N LYS A 503 -1.66 -28.63 12.04
CA LYS A 503 -0.50 -28.05 12.74
C LYS A 503 -0.34 -28.65 14.14
N ALA A 504 -1.41 -28.72 14.91
CA ALA A 504 -1.39 -29.33 16.24
C ALA A 504 -0.98 -30.81 16.19
N CYS A 505 -1.42 -31.59 15.19
CA CYS A 505 -0.98 -32.96 14.99
C CYS A 505 0.50 -33.06 14.62
N LEU A 506 1.02 -32.16 13.78
CA LEU A 506 2.45 -32.13 13.41
C LEU A 506 3.34 -31.74 14.59
N GLU A 507 2.91 -30.78 15.40
CA GLU A 507 3.59 -30.37 16.63
C GLU A 507 3.62 -31.52 17.65
N ALA A 508 2.51 -32.23 17.85
CA ALA A 508 2.44 -33.38 18.74
C ALA A 508 3.31 -34.56 18.27
N VAL A 509 3.46 -34.77 16.95
CA VAL A 509 4.38 -35.77 16.39
C VAL A 509 5.84 -35.35 16.56
N HIS A 510 6.14 -34.04 16.46
CA HIS A 510 7.50 -33.53 16.63
C HIS A 510 7.95 -33.59 18.11
N ASP A 511 7.05 -33.30 19.04
CA ASP A 511 7.31 -33.40 20.48
C ASP A 511 7.45 -34.88 20.92
N GLY A 512 6.65 -35.78 20.35
CA GLY A 512 6.78 -37.22 20.62
C GLY A 512 8.06 -37.90 20.08
N LEU A 513 8.71 -37.28 19.07
CA LEU A 513 10.01 -37.76 18.52
C LEU A 513 11.22 -37.17 19.26
N GLN A 514 11.02 -36.21 20.18
CA GLN A 514 12.09 -35.68 21.04
C GLN A 514 12.15 -36.33 22.43
N GLU A 515 11.15 -37.14 22.78
CA GLU A 515 11.12 -37.91 24.04
C GLU A 515 11.58 -39.38 23.91
N GLU A 516 11.95 -39.85 22.71
CA GLU A 516 12.67 -41.10 22.48
C GLU A 516 14.16 -40.85 22.15
#